data_41d2bef62566a1fc0d7f1f5c1c5fc60d
#
_entry.id   41d2bef62566a1fc0d7f1f5c1c5fc60d
#
_cell.length_a   1.000
_cell.length_b   1.000
_cell.length_c   1.000
_cell.angle_alpha   90.00
_cell.angle_beta   90.00
_cell.angle_gamma   90.00
#
_symmetry.space_group_name_H-M   'P 1'
#
loop_
_entity.id
_entity.type
_entity.pdbx_description
1 polymer ?
#
loop_
_entity_poly.entity_id
_entity_poly.type
_entity_poly.pdbx_seq_one_letter_code
_entity_poly.pdbx_strand_id
1 'polypeptide(L)'
;ACRIHANYYGNAIDTTDASVWYQPYVDYAKAHKLVWEADDAYNSPARRETFVTIFSYAMPEEALKVINDVEDGAIPDVAVSAAYAQSVYRFYRAGILTGNDAKGTFGPQTTITRGAAAAIISRMADPSLRKSFTLHQQPFEPVPISQLANYKSLKKSMTDSEFQAAYDAARKIIEPLAKKDRTEQLKGIASALRDMVDSGKVAYTTSEPHYNDPYGFFVSGVASCAGCTRATGLCLNMLGIPYEHVNENQYTHQWCRVDMGGGVYWICDA
;
A
#
# COMPACT_ATOMS: atom_id res chain seq x y z
N ALA A 1 7.92 -12.33 -24.24
CA ALA A 1 6.79 -13.19 -23.85
C ALA A 1 6.47 -14.18 -24.97
N CYS A 2 6.11 -13.72 -26.18
CA CYS A 2 5.65 -14.59 -27.29
C CYS A 2 6.62 -15.73 -27.63
N ARG A 3 7.92 -15.47 -27.75
CA ARG A 3 8.91 -16.54 -28.02
C ARG A 3 9.05 -17.55 -26.89
N ILE A 4 8.94 -17.11 -25.63
CA ILE A 4 8.94 -18.01 -24.47
C ILE A 4 7.70 -18.91 -24.53
N HIS A 5 6.52 -18.32 -24.73
CA HIS A 5 5.27 -19.06 -24.86
C HIS A 5 5.32 -20.04 -26.06
N ALA A 6 5.73 -19.55 -27.23
CA ALA A 6 5.80 -20.37 -28.42
C ALA A 6 6.76 -21.58 -28.22
N ASN A 7 7.96 -21.37 -27.69
CA ASN A 7 8.90 -22.42 -27.39
C ASN A 7 8.38 -23.44 -26.38
N TYR A 8 7.69 -22.97 -25.34
CA TYR A 8 7.13 -23.85 -24.30
C TYR A 8 6.04 -24.77 -24.84
N TYR A 9 5.13 -24.22 -25.67
CA TYR A 9 4.00 -24.96 -26.22
C TYR A 9 4.26 -25.59 -27.61
N GLY A 10 5.48 -25.49 -28.14
CA GLY A 10 5.80 -26.02 -29.46
C GLY A 10 5.16 -25.28 -30.64
N ASN A 11 4.78 -24.00 -30.43
CA ASN A 11 4.17 -23.18 -31.46
C ASN A 11 5.22 -22.46 -32.30
N ALA A 12 4.87 -22.08 -33.55
CA ALA A 12 5.67 -21.22 -34.41
C ALA A 12 5.06 -19.81 -34.49
N ILE A 13 5.92 -18.81 -34.65
CA ILE A 13 5.52 -17.43 -34.97
C ILE A 13 6.09 -17.14 -36.37
N ASP A 14 5.20 -17.02 -37.35
CA ASP A 14 5.61 -16.66 -38.70
C ASP A 14 5.90 -15.16 -38.78
N THR A 15 7.11 -14.81 -39.18
CA THR A 15 7.58 -13.42 -39.29
C THR A 15 8.01 -13.07 -40.71
N THR A 16 7.73 -13.92 -41.72
CA THR A 16 8.29 -13.80 -43.07
C THR A 16 7.80 -12.61 -43.88
N ASP A 17 6.53 -12.25 -43.78
CA ASP A 17 5.91 -11.20 -44.61
C ASP A 17 5.42 -9.98 -43.82
N ALA A 18 6.00 -9.73 -42.66
CA ALA A 18 5.55 -8.66 -41.81
C ALA A 18 6.03 -7.28 -42.27
N SER A 19 5.11 -6.41 -42.69
CA SER A 19 5.39 -5.00 -42.99
C SER A 19 5.87 -4.19 -41.76
N VAL A 20 5.50 -4.63 -40.58
CA VAL A 20 5.93 -4.09 -39.27
C VAL A 20 6.50 -5.23 -38.45
N TRP A 21 7.74 -5.14 -38.05
CA TRP A 21 8.51 -6.24 -37.42
C TRP A 21 7.85 -6.84 -36.16
N TYR A 22 7.09 -6.05 -35.41
CA TYR A 22 6.43 -6.51 -34.19
C TYR A 22 5.02 -7.07 -34.41
N GLN A 23 4.39 -6.83 -35.57
CA GLN A 23 2.99 -7.22 -35.81
C GLN A 23 2.74 -8.73 -35.62
N PRO A 24 3.59 -9.66 -36.11
CA PRO A 24 3.38 -11.09 -35.88
C PRO A 24 3.39 -11.47 -34.41
N TYR A 25 4.19 -10.77 -33.60
CA TYR A 25 4.22 -10.98 -32.15
C TYR A 25 2.98 -10.43 -31.45
N VAL A 26 2.44 -9.30 -31.91
CA VAL A 26 1.18 -8.75 -31.39
C VAL A 26 0.02 -9.69 -31.70
N ASP A 27 -0.07 -10.15 -32.94
CA ASP A 27 -1.14 -11.08 -33.38
C ASP A 27 -1.07 -12.39 -32.59
N TYR A 28 0.14 -12.94 -32.44
CA TYR A 28 0.38 -14.11 -31.60
C TYR A 28 -0.03 -13.87 -30.15
N ALA A 29 0.37 -12.75 -29.56
CA ALA A 29 0.07 -12.41 -28.17
C ALA A 29 -1.43 -12.28 -27.92
N LYS A 30 -2.17 -11.66 -28.84
CA LYS A 30 -3.64 -11.56 -28.78
C LYS A 30 -4.30 -12.93 -28.92
N ALA A 31 -3.90 -13.72 -29.90
CA ALA A 31 -4.44 -15.06 -30.16
C ALA A 31 -4.25 -16.00 -28.96
N HIS A 32 -3.15 -15.85 -28.21
CA HIS A 32 -2.82 -16.65 -27.04
C HIS A 32 -3.10 -15.96 -25.71
N LYS A 33 -3.83 -14.82 -25.71
CA LYS A 33 -4.25 -14.06 -24.51
C LYS A 33 -3.10 -13.63 -23.60
N LEU A 34 -1.93 -13.32 -24.17
CA LEU A 34 -0.79 -12.75 -23.46
C LEU A 34 -0.95 -11.23 -23.25
N VAL A 35 -1.75 -10.58 -24.10
CA VAL A 35 -2.12 -9.17 -24.06
C VAL A 35 -3.61 -9.02 -24.37
N TRP A 36 -4.19 -7.89 -23.99
CA TRP A 36 -5.58 -7.59 -24.26
C TRP A 36 -5.74 -7.01 -25.69
N GLU A 37 -6.89 -7.22 -26.32
CA GLU A 37 -7.17 -6.71 -27.66
C GLU A 37 -7.10 -5.19 -27.78
N ALA A 38 -7.45 -4.47 -26.71
CA ALA A 38 -7.40 -3.00 -26.62
C ALA A 38 -6.01 -2.42 -26.50
N ASP A 39 -4.97 -3.24 -26.24
CA ASP A 39 -3.59 -2.76 -26.13
C ASP A 39 -3.06 -2.36 -27.52
N ASP A 40 -2.61 -1.10 -27.63
CA ASP A 40 -2.06 -0.51 -28.88
C ASP A 40 -0.71 0.20 -28.70
N ALA A 41 -0.25 0.36 -27.45
CA ALA A 41 0.93 1.15 -27.11
C ALA A 41 2.26 0.35 -27.20
N TYR A 42 2.41 -0.51 -28.21
CA TYR A 42 3.55 -1.45 -28.34
C TYR A 42 4.93 -0.79 -28.52
N ASN A 43 4.97 0.48 -28.91
CA ASN A 43 6.21 1.25 -29.06
C ASN A 43 6.52 2.14 -27.83
N SER A 44 5.68 2.13 -26.81
CA SER A 44 5.88 2.90 -25.60
C SER A 44 6.79 2.14 -24.60
N PRO A 45 7.56 2.85 -23.77
CA PRO A 45 8.31 2.22 -22.69
C PRO A 45 7.37 1.47 -21.75
N ALA A 46 7.61 0.18 -21.54
CA ALA A 46 6.77 -0.63 -20.69
C ALA A 46 7.02 -0.33 -19.21
N ARG A 47 5.94 -0.19 -18.43
CA ARG A 47 6.02 -0.20 -16.97
C ARG A 47 6.34 -1.61 -16.47
N ARG A 48 6.98 -1.70 -15.30
CA ARG A 48 7.34 -3.00 -14.72
C ARG A 48 6.12 -3.88 -14.46
N GLU A 49 5.01 -3.30 -13.99
CA GLU A 49 3.75 -4.02 -13.77
C GLU A 49 3.23 -4.64 -15.07
N THR A 50 3.19 -3.87 -16.16
CA THR A 50 2.72 -4.34 -17.48
C THR A 50 3.64 -5.44 -18.02
N PHE A 51 4.97 -5.22 -17.94
CA PHE A 51 5.95 -6.21 -18.38
C PHE A 51 5.79 -7.54 -17.63
N VAL A 52 5.74 -7.50 -16.30
CA VAL A 52 5.62 -8.71 -15.48
C VAL A 52 4.29 -9.42 -15.72
N THR A 53 3.20 -8.67 -15.87
CA THR A 53 1.88 -9.25 -16.17
C THR A 53 1.91 -10.01 -17.48
N ILE A 54 2.40 -9.42 -18.58
CA ILE A 54 2.49 -10.07 -19.89
C ILE A 54 3.38 -11.33 -19.83
N PHE A 55 4.52 -11.23 -19.17
CA PHE A 55 5.45 -12.36 -19.05
C PHE A 55 4.92 -13.46 -18.13
N SER A 56 4.11 -13.15 -17.13
CA SER A 56 3.52 -14.17 -16.25
C SER A 56 2.54 -15.10 -16.97
N TYR A 57 1.93 -14.64 -18.05
CA TYR A 57 1.07 -15.47 -18.91
C TYR A 57 1.83 -16.27 -19.96
N ALA A 58 3.15 -16.01 -20.15
CA ALA A 58 3.93 -16.69 -21.15
C ALA A 58 4.29 -18.14 -20.80
N MET A 59 4.11 -18.56 -19.55
CA MET A 59 4.36 -19.91 -19.07
C MET A 59 3.24 -20.34 -18.14
N PRO A 60 2.87 -21.65 -18.11
CA PRO A 60 1.89 -22.16 -17.18
C PRO A 60 2.41 -22.17 -15.74
N GLU A 61 1.50 -22.37 -14.80
CA GLU A 61 1.82 -22.32 -13.37
C GLU A 61 2.86 -23.37 -12.97
N GLU A 62 2.77 -24.56 -13.54
CA GLU A 62 3.68 -25.69 -13.27
C GLU A 62 5.13 -25.37 -13.63
N ALA A 63 5.35 -24.55 -14.65
CA ALA A 63 6.70 -24.12 -15.06
C ALA A 63 7.27 -23.02 -14.13
N LEU A 64 6.42 -22.38 -13.34
CA LEU A 64 6.76 -21.32 -12.39
C LEU A 64 6.72 -21.85 -10.94
N LYS A 65 7.37 -23.01 -10.73
CA LYS A 65 7.40 -23.66 -9.41
C LYS A 65 7.79 -22.67 -8.30
N VAL A 66 7.03 -22.69 -7.22
CA VAL A 66 7.30 -21.92 -6.00
C VAL A 66 8.57 -22.44 -5.33
N ILE A 67 9.53 -21.56 -5.09
CA ILE A 67 10.78 -21.82 -4.36
C ILE A 67 10.99 -20.86 -3.18
N ASN A 68 10.21 -19.79 -3.09
CA ASN A 68 10.31 -18.76 -2.05
C ASN A 68 9.04 -18.68 -1.23
N ASP A 69 9.21 -18.47 0.07
CA ASP A 69 8.13 -18.08 0.97
C ASP A 69 7.94 -16.56 0.92
N VAL A 70 6.85 -16.13 0.26
CA VAL A 70 6.48 -14.71 0.10
C VAL A 70 5.02 -14.55 0.50
N GLU A 71 4.81 -13.96 1.66
CA GLU A 71 3.47 -13.69 2.18
C GLU A 71 2.73 -12.64 1.34
N ASP A 72 1.40 -12.76 1.25
CA ASP A 72 0.57 -11.72 0.66
C ASP A 72 0.71 -10.42 1.47
N GLY A 73 0.93 -9.29 0.79
CA GLY A 73 1.20 -8.00 1.44
C GLY A 73 2.65 -7.79 1.88
N ALA A 74 3.56 -8.76 1.64
CA ALA A 74 4.98 -8.62 1.99
C ALA A 74 5.76 -7.70 1.03
N ILE A 75 5.27 -7.49 -0.20
CA ILE A 75 5.88 -6.56 -1.16
C ILE A 75 5.36 -5.15 -0.85
N PRO A 76 6.23 -4.20 -0.41
CA PRO A 76 5.77 -2.95 0.22
C PRO A 76 4.91 -2.05 -0.66
N ASP A 77 5.15 -2.06 -1.97
CA ASP A 77 4.51 -1.19 -2.95
C ASP A 77 3.58 -1.93 -3.92
N VAL A 78 3.13 -3.14 -3.53
CA VAL A 78 2.18 -3.96 -4.29
C VAL A 78 0.98 -4.29 -3.41
N ALA A 79 -0.09 -3.51 -3.52
CA ALA A 79 -1.34 -3.84 -2.86
C ALA A 79 -1.86 -5.19 -3.37
N VAL A 80 -2.31 -6.08 -2.49
CA VAL A 80 -2.82 -7.41 -2.86
C VAL A 80 -4.04 -7.31 -3.79
N SER A 81 -4.81 -6.24 -3.68
CA SER A 81 -5.97 -5.92 -4.54
C SER A 81 -5.61 -5.36 -5.92
N ALA A 82 -4.34 -5.03 -6.19
CA ALA A 82 -3.93 -4.50 -7.49
C ALA A 82 -4.10 -5.56 -8.59
N ALA A 83 -4.57 -5.15 -9.77
CA ALA A 83 -4.83 -6.06 -10.89
C ALA A 83 -3.60 -6.89 -11.32
N TYR A 84 -2.40 -6.33 -11.14
CA TYR A 84 -1.12 -6.99 -11.47
C TYR A 84 -0.53 -7.79 -10.29
N ALA A 85 -1.11 -7.72 -9.09
CA ALA A 85 -0.53 -8.30 -7.88
C ALA A 85 -0.25 -9.80 -8.02
N GLN A 86 -1.22 -10.58 -8.50
CA GLN A 86 -1.07 -12.02 -8.68
C GLN A 86 0.16 -12.37 -9.55
N SER A 87 0.36 -11.67 -10.66
CA SER A 87 1.51 -11.86 -11.55
C SER A 87 2.84 -11.54 -10.86
N VAL A 88 2.88 -10.46 -10.09
CA VAL A 88 4.07 -10.04 -9.34
C VAL A 88 4.39 -11.06 -8.24
N TYR A 89 3.43 -11.40 -7.37
CA TYR A 89 3.63 -12.40 -6.30
C TYR A 89 4.06 -13.76 -6.85
N ARG A 90 3.48 -14.19 -7.97
CA ARG A 90 3.86 -15.44 -8.66
C ARG A 90 5.34 -15.42 -9.05
N PHE A 91 5.84 -14.31 -9.59
CA PHE A 91 7.25 -14.18 -9.99
C PHE A 91 8.20 -14.06 -8.79
N TYR A 92 7.80 -13.43 -7.70
CA TYR A 92 8.58 -13.44 -6.46
C TYR A 92 8.67 -14.85 -5.87
N ARG A 93 7.54 -15.55 -5.77
CA ARG A 93 7.49 -16.94 -5.27
C ARG A 93 8.30 -17.90 -6.14
N ALA A 94 8.34 -17.68 -7.44
CA ALA A 94 9.17 -18.48 -8.36
C ALA A 94 10.65 -18.06 -8.38
N GLY A 95 11.08 -17.04 -7.64
CA GLY A 95 12.47 -16.56 -7.62
C GLY A 95 12.91 -15.85 -8.89
N ILE A 96 11.96 -15.43 -9.74
CA ILE A 96 12.21 -14.68 -10.97
C ILE A 96 12.42 -13.20 -10.65
N LEU A 97 11.63 -12.65 -9.72
CA LEU A 97 11.79 -11.31 -9.14
C LEU A 97 12.34 -11.40 -7.73
N THR A 98 13.12 -10.37 -7.34
CA THR A 98 13.72 -10.26 -5.99
C THR A 98 13.48 -8.91 -5.33
N GLY A 99 12.83 -7.98 -6.04
CA GLY A 99 12.72 -6.57 -5.64
C GLY A 99 13.96 -5.75 -6.03
N ASN A 100 13.86 -4.45 -5.77
CA ASN A 100 14.90 -3.46 -6.09
C ASN A 100 15.78 -3.14 -4.86
N ASP A 101 15.38 -3.57 -3.67
CA ASP A 101 16.04 -3.34 -2.39
C ASP A 101 15.86 -4.53 -1.44
N ALA A 102 16.43 -4.43 -0.25
CA ALA A 102 16.34 -5.46 0.80
C ALA A 102 14.91 -5.68 1.34
N LYS A 103 14.00 -4.70 1.14
CA LYS A 103 12.59 -4.82 1.53
C LYS A 103 11.74 -5.51 0.47
N GLY A 104 12.33 -5.82 -0.69
CA GLY A 104 11.61 -6.43 -1.80
C GLY A 104 10.70 -5.47 -2.57
N THR A 105 11.00 -4.17 -2.58
CA THR A 105 10.22 -3.15 -3.32
C THR A 105 10.21 -3.44 -4.82
N PHE A 106 9.03 -3.45 -5.44
CA PHE A 106 8.85 -3.84 -6.85
C PHE A 106 9.02 -2.67 -7.82
N GLY A 107 8.46 -1.50 -7.53
CA GLY A 107 8.44 -0.33 -8.41
C GLY A 107 7.46 -0.48 -9.59
N PRO A 108 6.16 -0.73 -9.38
CA PRO A 108 5.21 -1.10 -10.45
C PRO A 108 5.13 -0.07 -11.58
N GLN A 109 5.14 1.21 -11.23
CA GLN A 109 4.99 2.32 -12.18
C GLN A 109 6.29 2.74 -12.87
N THR A 110 7.43 2.20 -12.45
CA THR A 110 8.72 2.54 -13.08
C THR A 110 8.86 1.85 -14.44
N THR A 111 9.52 2.52 -15.39
CA THR A 111 9.88 1.90 -16.67
C THR A 111 10.89 0.79 -16.43
N ILE A 112 10.63 -0.38 -17.04
CA ILE A 112 11.58 -1.49 -16.95
C ILE A 112 12.83 -1.20 -17.76
N THR A 113 14.01 -1.45 -17.18
CA THR A 113 15.28 -1.33 -17.88
C THR A 113 15.60 -2.59 -18.67
N ARG A 114 16.46 -2.48 -19.71
CA ARG A 114 16.92 -3.64 -20.49
C ARG A 114 17.60 -4.69 -19.60
N GLY A 115 18.41 -4.26 -18.63
CA GLY A 115 19.07 -5.16 -17.68
C GLY A 115 18.08 -5.92 -16.79
N ALA A 116 17.06 -5.23 -16.26
CA ALA A 116 16.01 -5.87 -15.46
C ALA A 116 15.18 -6.86 -16.30
N ALA A 117 14.82 -6.47 -17.53
CA ALA A 117 14.13 -7.36 -18.46
C ALA A 117 14.95 -8.62 -18.78
N ALA A 118 16.24 -8.46 -19.07
CA ALA A 118 17.14 -9.58 -19.33
C ALA A 118 17.24 -10.54 -18.14
N ALA A 119 17.37 -10.02 -16.91
CA ALA A 119 17.43 -10.84 -15.70
C ALA A 119 16.14 -11.65 -15.49
N ILE A 120 14.96 -11.05 -15.71
CA ILE A 120 13.67 -11.74 -15.63
C ILE A 120 13.60 -12.86 -16.68
N ILE A 121 13.88 -12.53 -17.94
CA ILE A 121 13.83 -13.50 -19.06
C ILE A 121 14.79 -14.66 -18.83
N SER A 122 16.03 -14.41 -18.39
CA SER A 122 17.00 -15.45 -18.09
C SER A 122 16.51 -16.42 -17.01
N ARG A 123 15.93 -15.89 -15.91
CA ARG A 123 15.37 -16.72 -14.81
C ARG A 123 14.09 -17.45 -15.20
N MET A 124 13.36 -16.96 -16.18
CA MET A 124 12.23 -17.69 -16.77
C MET A 124 12.73 -18.87 -17.61
N ALA A 125 13.74 -18.62 -18.46
CA ALA A 125 14.29 -19.63 -19.37
C ALA A 125 15.12 -20.71 -18.66
N ASP A 126 15.85 -20.32 -17.59
CA ASP A 126 16.72 -21.22 -16.82
C ASP A 126 16.38 -21.18 -15.32
N PRO A 127 15.69 -22.20 -14.79
CA PRO A 127 15.36 -22.29 -13.37
C PRO A 127 16.56 -22.24 -12.42
N SER A 128 17.78 -22.63 -12.87
CA SER A 128 18.99 -22.60 -12.04
C SER A 128 19.43 -21.17 -11.66
N LEU A 129 18.99 -20.17 -12.43
CA LEU A 129 19.29 -18.75 -12.20
C LEU A 129 18.31 -18.10 -11.22
N ARG A 130 17.22 -18.78 -10.85
CA ARG A 130 16.22 -18.28 -9.91
C ARG A 130 16.84 -18.05 -8.53
N LYS A 131 16.32 -17.06 -7.80
CA LYS A 131 16.88 -16.66 -6.51
C LYS A 131 16.01 -17.15 -5.37
N SER A 132 16.64 -17.80 -4.39
CA SER A 132 15.97 -18.20 -3.15
C SER A 132 16.08 -17.09 -2.12
N PHE A 133 14.96 -16.73 -1.50
CA PHE A 133 14.83 -15.77 -0.40
C PHE A 133 13.50 -15.98 0.31
N THR A 134 13.33 -15.30 1.44
CA THR A 134 12.08 -15.22 2.19
C THR A 134 11.67 -13.75 2.31
N LEU A 135 10.37 -13.47 2.15
CA LEU A 135 9.84 -12.13 2.29
C LEU A 135 8.54 -12.19 3.08
N HIS A 136 8.61 -11.77 4.34
CA HIS A 136 7.46 -11.65 5.23
C HIS A 136 6.94 -10.22 5.26
N GLN A 137 5.68 -10.09 5.64
CA GLN A 137 5.11 -8.76 5.88
C GLN A 137 5.96 -8.04 6.92
N GLN A 138 6.41 -6.82 6.57
CA GLN A 138 7.05 -5.97 7.57
C GLN A 138 6.00 -5.57 8.61
N PRO A 139 6.35 -5.61 9.90
CA PRO A 139 5.50 -5.03 10.93
C PRO A 139 5.16 -3.57 10.56
N PHE A 140 3.92 -3.19 10.82
CA PHE A 140 3.54 -1.80 10.65
C PHE A 140 4.30 -0.94 11.67
N GLU A 141 5.04 0.04 11.18
CA GLU A 141 5.67 1.06 12.01
C GLU A 141 4.95 2.39 11.77
N PRO A 142 4.24 2.93 12.78
CA PRO A 142 3.58 4.22 12.66
C PRO A 142 4.61 5.34 12.52
N VAL A 143 4.20 6.48 11.96
CA VAL A 143 5.05 7.68 11.89
C VAL A 143 5.55 8.04 13.30
N PRO A 144 6.87 8.11 13.53
CA PRO A 144 7.42 8.37 14.86
C PRO A 144 6.96 9.72 15.42
N ILE A 145 6.88 9.84 16.74
CA ILE A 145 6.45 11.06 17.45
C ILE A 145 7.20 12.30 16.93
N SER A 146 8.51 12.19 16.71
CA SER A 146 9.34 13.31 16.23
C SER A 146 9.03 13.76 14.80
N GLN A 147 8.26 12.99 14.03
CA GLN A 147 7.92 13.26 12.62
C GLN A 147 6.42 13.49 12.42
N LEU A 148 5.61 13.53 13.47
CA LEU A 148 4.18 13.82 13.37
C LEU A 148 3.96 15.24 12.83
N ALA A 149 3.18 15.38 11.75
CA ALA A 149 2.95 16.66 11.07
C ALA A 149 2.35 17.72 11.99
N ASN A 150 1.41 17.34 12.87
CA ASN A 150 0.72 18.23 13.79
C ASN A 150 1.26 18.13 15.23
N TYR A 151 2.54 17.78 15.41
CA TYR A 151 3.13 17.50 16.73
C TYR A 151 2.79 18.53 17.82
N LYS A 152 2.97 19.84 17.53
CA LYS A 152 2.71 20.92 18.52
C LYS A 152 1.24 20.99 18.94
N SER A 153 0.33 20.86 17.99
CA SER A 153 -1.12 20.85 18.24
C SER A 153 -1.54 19.62 19.03
N LEU A 154 -0.96 18.48 18.72
CA LEU A 154 -1.25 17.21 19.39
C LEU A 154 -0.69 17.16 20.81
N LYS A 155 0.57 17.57 20.99
CA LYS A 155 1.27 17.45 22.27
C LYS A 155 0.74 18.43 23.32
N LYS A 156 0.38 19.66 22.94
CA LYS A 156 -0.05 20.69 23.89
C LYS A 156 0.87 20.78 25.12
N SER A 157 0.29 20.69 26.32
CA SER A 157 1.00 20.75 27.61
C SER A 157 1.35 19.39 28.20
N MET A 158 1.09 18.29 27.50
CA MET A 158 1.48 16.96 27.96
C MET A 158 2.99 16.84 28.12
N THR A 159 3.42 16.08 29.14
CA THR A 159 4.80 15.63 29.26
C THR A 159 5.13 14.64 28.11
N ASP A 160 6.41 14.34 27.92
CA ASP A 160 6.81 13.37 26.90
C ASP A 160 6.30 11.96 27.22
N SER A 161 6.25 11.59 28.53
CA SER A 161 5.70 10.30 28.97
C SER A 161 4.21 10.17 28.75
N GLU A 162 3.44 11.24 28.98
CA GLU A 162 1.99 11.26 28.71
C GLU A 162 1.70 11.18 27.22
N PHE A 163 2.46 11.89 26.38
CA PHE A 163 2.30 11.81 24.94
C PHE A 163 2.68 10.42 24.40
N GLN A 164 3.75 9.82 24.93
CA GLN A 164 4.12 8.45 24.58
C GLN A 164 3.00 7.45 24.95
N ALA A 165 2.41 7.57 26.14
CA ALA A 165 1.31 6.70 26.55
C ALA A 165 0.08 6.84 25.63
N ALA A 166 -0.26 8.07 25.25
CA ALA A 166 -1.35 8.32 24.29
C ALA A 166 -1.02 7.73 22.90
N TYR A 167 0.23 7.86 22.44
CA TYR A 167 0.71 7.30 21.19
C TYR A 167 0.64 5.76 21.20
N ASP A 168 1.07 5.11 22.28
CA ASP A 168 1.03 3.65 22.41
C ASP A 168 -0.42 3.11 22.44
N ALA A 169 -1.33 3.87 23.05
CA ALA A 169 -2.76 3.53 23.03
C ALA A 169 -3.38 3.71 21.64
N ALA A 170 -3.07 4.81 20.94
CA ALA A 170 -3.51 5.06 19.57
C ALA A 170 -2.98 4.02 18.58
N ARG A 171 -1.72 3.53 18.77
CA ARG A 171 -1.12 2.47 17.94
C ARG A 171 -2.02 1.24 17.85
N LYS A 172 -2.63 0.81 18.95
CA LYS A 172 -3.51 -0.36 18.99
C LYS A 172 -4.76 -0.21 18.11
N ILE A 173 -5.20 1.03 17.91
CA ILE A 173 -6.36 1.34 17.05
C ILE A 173 -5.97 1.35 15.58
N ILE A 174 -4.82 1.95 15.25
CA ILE A 174 -4.43 2.12 13.85
C ILE A 174 -3.72 0.90 13.25
N GLU A 175 -3.11 0.03 14.05
CA GLU A 175 -2.37 -1.13 13.56
C GLU A 175 -3.20 -2.05 12.66
N PRO A 176 -4.46 -2.43 13.00
CA PRO A 176 -5.31 -3.21 12.10
C PRO A 176 -5.79 -2.45 10.87
N LEU A 177 -5.67 -1.11 10.86
CA LEU A 177 -6.07 -0.24 9.76
C LEU A 177 -4.91 0.10 8.81
N ALA A 178 -3.68 -0.18 9.19
CA ALA A 178 -2.46 0.28 8.51
C ALA A 178 -2.39 -0.10 7.02
N LYS A 179 -2.92 -1.28 6.66
CA LYS A 179 -2.92 -1.82 5.29
C LYS A 179 -4.24 -1.59 4.53
N LYS A 180 -5.20 -0.93 5.15
CA LYS A 180 -6.48 -0.59 4.54
C LYS A 180 -6.33 0.62 3.60
N ASP A 181 -7.27 0.77 2.67
CA ASP A 181 -7.32 1.99 1.87
C ASP A 181 -7.67 3.21 2.74
N ARG A 182 -7.46 4.41 2.19
CA ARG A 182 -7.67 5.67 2.90
C ARG A 182 -9.09 5.79 3.46
N THR A 183 -10.09 5.38 2.71
CA THR A 183 -11.51 5.43 3.10
C THR A 183 -11.77 4.51 4.30
N GLU A 184 -11.27 3.28 4.23
CA GLU A 184 -11.38 2.31 5.33
C GLU A 184 -10.61 2.76 6.57
N GLN A 185 -9.42 3.38 6.40
CA GLN A 185 -8.64 3.95 7.49
C GLN A 185 -9.43 5.03 8.23
N LEU A 186 -10.00 6.00 7.50
CA LEU A 186 -10.78 7.09 8.10
C LEU A 186 -12.03 6.57 8.83
N LYS A 187 -12.78 5.67 8.19
CA LYS A 187 -13.96 5.05 8.81
C LYS A 187 -13.59 4.24 10.04
N GLY A 188 -12.53 3.46 9.97
CA GLY A 188 -12.08 2.61 11.08
C GLY A 188 -11.62 3.44 12.28
N ILE A 189 -10.89 4.53 12.07
CA ILE A 189 -10.52 5.47 13.15
C ILE A 189 -11.77 6.07 13.77
N ALA A 190 -12.64 6.68 12.97
CA ALA A 190 -13.85 7.34 13.48
C ALA A 190 -14.74 6.37 14.26
N SER A 191 -14.97 5.16 13.75
CA SER A 191 -15.76 4.13 14.43
C SER A 191 -15.11 3.71 15.75
N ALA A 192 -13.81 3.40 15.76
CA ALA A 192 -13.13 2.93 16.96
C ALA A 192 -13.14 3.99 18.10
N LEU A 193 -12.91 5.26 17.75
CA LEU A 193 -12.96 6.33 18.74
C LEU A 193 -14.40 6.60 19.20
N ARG A 194 -15.36 6.59 18.29
CA ARG A 194 -16.77 6.72 18.63
C ARG A 194 -17.26 5.62 19.57
N ASP A 195 -16.86 4.38 19.33
CA ASP A 195 -17.20 3.25 20.19
C ASP A 195 -16.65 3.42 21.62
N MET A 196 -15.50 4.08 21.78
CA MET A 196 -14.96 4.41 23.10
C MET A 196 -15.84 5.42 23.85
N VAL A 197 -16.40 6.41 23.16
CA VAL A 197 -17.32 7.39 23.72
C VAL A 197 -18.67 6.73 24.03
N ASP A 198 -19.25 6.03 23.06
CA ASP A 198 -20.59 5.43 23.21
C ASP A 198 -20.63 4.29 24.25
N SER A 199 -19.51 3.58 24.45
CA SER A 199 -19.37 2.58 25.52
C SER A 199 -19.13 3.16 26.92
N GLY A 200 -18.99 4.48 27.04
CA GLY A 200 -18.69 5.15 28.30
C GLY A 200 -17.24 5.03 28.77
N LYS A 201 -16.31 4.51 27.92
CA LYS A 201 -14.88 4.50 28.22
C LYS A 201 -14.27 5.89 28.20
N VAL A 202 -14.88 6.82 27.46
CA VAL A 202 -14.50 8.22 27.41
C VAL A 202 -15.71 9.08 27.77
N ALA A 203 -15.61 9.83 28.86
CA ALA A 203 -16.64 10.74 29.32
C ALA A 203 -16.43 12.15 28.75
N TYR A 204 -17.50 12.78 28.25
CA TYR A 204 -17.41 14.17 27.80
C TYR A 204 -17.28 15.13 28.98
N THR A 205 -16.25 15.98 28.96
CA THR A 205 -16.02 17.02 29.96
C THR A 205 -15.23 18.19 29.36
N THR A 206 -15.29 19.34 29.97
CA THR A 206 -14.51 20.54 29.62
C THR A 206 -13.73 21.11 30.82
N SER A 207 -13.72 20.41 31.95
CA SER A 207 -13.12 20.89 33.19
C SER A 207 -12.04 19.94 33.78
N GLU A 208 -12.06 18.65 33.42
CA GLU A 208 -11.08 17.70 33.93
C GLU A 208 -9.70 17.93 33.32
N PRO A 209 -8.59 17.57 34.00
CA PRO A 209 -7.26 17.56 33.38
C PRO A 209 -7.24 16.75 32.10
N HIS A 210 -6.49 17.22 31.10
CA HIS A 210 -6.32 16.55 29.79
C HIS A 210 -7.59 16.43 28.92
N TYR A 211 -8.71 17.10 29.29
CA TYR A 211 -9.97 17.01 28.53
C TYR A 211 -9.81 17.40 27.04
N ASN A 212 -8.76 18.10 26.68
CA ASN A 212 -8.57 18.66 25.34
C ASN A 212 -7.30 18.16 24.63
N ASP A 213 -6.74 17.02 25.06
CA ASP A 213 -5.56 16.42 24.46
C ASP A 213 -5.70 14.88 24.31
N PRO A 214 -4.81 14.21 23.56
CA PRO A 214 -4.89 12.77 23.33
C PRO A 214 -4.73 11.92 24.59
N TYR A 215 -3.98 12.36 25.60
CA TYR A 215 -3.82 11.61 26.83
C TYR A 215 -5.13 11.49 27.61
N GLY A 216 -5.88 12.60 27.66
CA GLY A 216 -7.23 12.57 28.22
C GLY A 216 -8.12 11.52 27.56
N PHE A 217 -8.15 11.52 26.23
CA PHE A 217 -8.97 10.58 25.47
C PHE A 217 -8.54 9.12 25.67
N PHE A 218 -7.25 8.82 25.45
CA PHE A 218 -6.79 7.43 25.38
C PHE A 218 -6.43 6.80 26.73
N VAL A 219 -6.06 7.63 27.74
CA VAL A 219 -5.52 7.15 29.00
C VAL A 219 -6.42 7.51 30.19
N SER A 220 -6.83 8.76 30.29
CA SER A 220 -7.65 9.20 31.42
C SER A 220 -9.15 8.92 31.23
N GLY A 221 -9.61 8.64 30.01
CA GLY A 221 -11.01 8.39 29.71
C GLY A 221 -11.88 9.65 29.78
N VAL A 222 -11.32 10.81 29.44
CA VAL A 222 -12.05 12.09 29.43
C VAL A 222 -11.71 12.90 28.19
N ALA A 223 -12.71 13.53 27.57
CA ALA A 223 -12.48 14.39 26.42
C ALA A 223 -13.59 15.44 26.24
N SER A 224 -13.22 16.56 25.65
CA SER A 224 -14.15 17.45 24.93
C SER A 224 -14.06 17.20 23.43
N CYS A 225 -14.82 17.96 22.62
CA CYS A 225 -14.65 17.92 21.16
C CYS A 225 -13.20 18.17 20.72
N ALA A 226 -12.46 19.06 21.41
CA ALA A 226 -11.05 19.31 21.15
C ALA A 226 -10.15 18.10 21.48
N GLY A 227 -10.47 17.35 22.54
CA GLY A 227 -9.80 16.10 22.91
C GLY A 227 -10.05 14.99 21.89
N CYS A 228 -11.31 14.79 21.51
CA CYS A 228 -11.70 13.85 20.44
C CYS A 228 -10.98 14.17 19.11
N THR A 229 -10.99 15.45 18.71
CA THR A 229 -10.30 15.88 17.47
C THR A 229 -8.81 15.59 17.52
N ARG A 230 -8.12 15.86 18.65
CA ARG A 230 -6.69 15.57 18.78
C ARG A 230 -6.39 14.07 18.86
N ALA A 231 -7.26 13.29 19.48
CA ALA A 231 -7.15 11.82 19.46
C ALA A 231 -7.29 11.26 18.03
N THR A 232 -8.28 11.72 17.28
CA THR A 232 -8.45 11.42 15.85
C THR A 232 -7.23 11.83 15.05
N GLY A 233 -6.77 13.08 15.25
CA GLY A 233 -5.61 13.63 14.57
C GLY A 233 -4.31 12.87 14.86
N LEU A 234 -4.11 12.37 16.08
CA LEU A 234 -2.97 11.50 16.42
C LEU A 234 -3.02 10.22 15.59
N CYS A 235 -4.13 9.51 15.55
CA CYS A 235 -4.31 8.33 14.73
C CYS A 235 -4.03 8.60 13.24
N LEU A 236 -4.54 9.70 12.70
CA LEU A 236 -4.31 10.11 11.31
C LEU A 236 -2.83 10.35 11.05
N ASN A 237 -2.15 11.16 11.86
CA ASN A 237 -0.73 11.47 11.69
C ASN A 237 0.15 10.22 11.85
N MET A 238 -0.17 9.30 12.72
CA MET A 238 0.56 8.03 12.89
C MET A 238 0.46 7.13 11.65
N LEU A 239 -0.63 7.23 10.87
CA LEU A 239 -0.79 6.58 9.56
C LEU A 239 -0.19 7.39 8.40
N GLY A 240 0.47 8.52 8.67
CA GLY A 240 0.99 9.42 7.66
C GLY A 240 -0.10 10.18 6.89
N ILE A 241 -1.30 10.33 7.47
CA ILE A 241 -2.42 11.05 6.89
C ILE A 241 -2.40 12.51 7.36
N PRO A 242 -2.14 13.47 6.45
CA PRO A 242 -2.27 14.89 6.77
C PRO A 242 -3.73 15.24 7.06
N TYR A 243 -3.97 16.12 8.01
CA TYR A 243 -5.29 16.64 8.30
C TYR A 243 -5.22 18.11 8.73
N GLU A 244 -6.35 18.80 8.65
CA GLU A 244 -6.57 20.11 9.23
C GLU A 244 -7.41 19.97 10.49
N HIS A 245 -6.96 20.59 11.59
CA HIS A 245 -7.75 20.74 12.80
C HIS A 245 -8.69 21.94 12.63
N VAL A 246 -9.94 21.71 12.27
CA VAL A 246 -10.90 22.79 12.02
C VAL A 246 -11.34 23.41 13.36
N ASN A 247 -11.42 24.72 13.39
CA ASN A 247 -11.74 25.54 14.57
C ASN A 247 -10.81 25.32 15.78
N GLU A 248 -9.54 24.98 15.54
CA GLU A 248 -8.56 24.81 16.61
C GLU A 248 -8.52 26.04 17.53
N ASN A 249 -8.58 25.79 18.84
CA ASN A 249 -8.58 26.84 19.90
C ASN A 249 -9.80 27.79 19.87
N GLN A 250 -10.90 27.43 19.25
CA GLN A 250 -12.15 28.17 19.28
C GLN A 250 -13.16 27.50 20.22
N TYR A 251 -14.09 28.30 20.78
CA TYR A 251 -15.20 27.81 21.62
C TYR A 251 -16.39 27.32 20.79
N THR A 252 -16.11 26.56 19.74
CA THR A 252 -17.10 25.95 18.86
C THR A 252 -16.68 24.51 18.58
N HIS A 253 -17.54 23.74 17.94
CA HIS A 253 -17.25 22.36 17.62
C HIS A 253 -15.97 22.23 16.76
N GLN A 254 -15.15 21.23 17.07
CA GLN A 254 -13.86 20.97 16.43
C GLN A 254 -13.87 19.56 15.81
N TRP A 255 -13.22 19.40 14.66
CA TRP A 255 -13.09 18.13 13.94
C TRP A 255 -11.85 18.08 13.07
N CYS A 256 -11.49 16.88 12.56
CA CYS A 256 -10.45 16.70 11.57
C CYS A 256 -11.02 16.76 10.16
N ARG A 257 -10.41 17.56 9.27
CA ARG A 257 -10.71 17.62 7.84
C ARG A 257 -9.54 17.01 7.06
N VAL A 258 -9.81 16.01 6.20
CA VAL A 258 -8.82 15.28 5.42
C VAL A 258 -9.06 15.52 3.95
N ASP A 259 -8.02 15.92 3.22
CA ASP A 259 -8.05 16.05 1.76
C ASP A 259 -7.97 14.66 1.12
N MET A 260 -8.97 14.31 0.32
CA MET A 260 -9.05 13.05 -0.42
C MET A 260 -8.59 13.20 -1.87
N GLY A 261 -8.14 14.39 -2.27
CA GLY A 261 -7.78 14.73 -3.62
C GLY A 261 -8.94 15.23 -4.49
N GLY A 262 -8.61 15.89 -5.59
CA GLY A 262 -9.62 16.38 -6.55
C GLY A 262 -10.59 17.42 -5.98
N GLY A 263 -10.24 18.11 -4.88
CA GLY A 263 -11.12 19.07 -4.20
C GLY A 263 -12.16 18.44 -3.26
N VAL A 264 -12.06 17.14 -3.02
CA VAL A 264 -12.94 16.40 -2.11
C VAL A 264 -12.32 16.35 -0.71
N TYR A 265 -13.08 16.73 0.30
CA TYR A 265 -12.69 16.67 1.71
C TYR A 265 -13.62 15.78 2.51
N TRP A 266 -13.03 14.98 3.40
CA TRP A 266 -13.79 14.19 4.36
C TRP A 266 -13.62 14.75 5.77
N ILE A 267 -14.72 14.69 6.53
CA ILE A 267 -14.74 15.02 7.95
C ILE A 267 -14.54 13.71 8.71
N CYS A 268 -13.57 13.70 9.61
CA CYS A 268 -13.37 12.63 10.58
C CYS A 268 -13.65 13.22 11.97
N ASP A 269 -14.83 12.91 12.51
CA ASP A 269 -15.36 13.40 13.77
C ASP A 269 -15.82 12.20 14.60
N ALA A 270 -15.28 12.01 15.79
CA ALA A 270 -15.51 10.86 16.66
C ALA A 270 -16.39 11.20 17.87
#